data_fa1e39239967577062de0462f0d1a642
#
_entry.id   fa1e39239967577062de0462f0d1a642
#
_cell.length_a   1.000
_cell.length_b   1.000
_cell.length_c   1.000
_cell.angle_alpha   90.00
_cell.angle_beta   90.00
_cell.angle_gamma   90.00
#
_symmetry.space_group_name_H-M   'P 1'
#
loop_
_entity.id
_entity.type
_entity.pdbx_description
1 polymer ?
#
loop_
_entity_poly.entity_id
_entity_poly.type
_entity_poly.pdbx_seq_one_letter_code
_entity_poly.pdbx_strand_id
1 'polypeptide(L)'
;MDGVAKVPEWRERIEENPDNEKRLLAFDNDEFLKLMLRWLNAFVSKPGQTIPGVDDEMFDRIKVPTLIIRGGENDMDHPKRTSLEVSCLIKGSKLINPPWPEDAWERASEARAQGKVKHFNMFDTWVQAAPAILEFLKS
;
A
#
# COMPACT_ATOMS: atom_id res chain seq x y z
N MET A 1 9.12 -22.35 10.96
CA MET A 1 8.69 -21.00 11.44
C MET A 1 9.83 -20.14 11.99
N ASP A 2 10.87 -20.71 12.63
CA ASP A 2 12.02 -19.95 13.17
C ASP A 2 12.73 -19.06 12.13
N GLY A 3 12.76 -19.48 10.85
CA GLY A 3 13.31 -18.68 9.77
C GLY A 3 12.48 -17.42 9.47
N VAL A 4 11.16 -17.55 9.55
CA VAL A 4 10.22 -16.44 9.30
C VAL A 4 10.33 -15.37 10.39
N ALA A 5 10.46 -15.76 11.65
CA ALA A 5 10.62 -14.84 12.78
C ALA A 5 11.89 -13.96 12.68
N LYS A 6 12.88 -14.37 11.86
CA LYS A 6 14.12 -13.63 11.62
C LYS A 6 14.04 -12.62 10.47
N VAL A 7 12.98 -12.68 9.67
CA VAL A 7 12.74 -11.71 8.59
C VAL A 7 12.44 -10.34 9.22
N PRO A 8 13.05 -9.24 8.72
CA PRO A 8 12.95 -7.92 9.34
C PRO A 8 11.51 -7.45 9.63
N GLU A 9 10.59 -7.67 8.69
CA GLU A 9 9.19 -7.25 8.78
C GLU A 9 8.44 -8.02 9.90
N TRP A 10 8.74 -9.31 10.08
CA TRP A 10 8.17 -10.10 11.17
C TRP A 10 8.81 -9.76 12.50
N ARG A 11 10.12 -9.53 12.52
CA ARG A 11 10.83 -9.12 13.74
C ARG A 11 10.24 -7.85 14.32
N GLU A 12 9.99 -6.85 13.50
CA GLU A 12 9.36 -5.61 13.94
C GLU A 12 8.00 -5.86 14.60
N ARG A 13 7.15 -6.67 13.98
CA ARG A 13 5.84 -7.04 14.55
C ARG A 13 5.94 -7.79 15.87
N ILE A 14 7.03 -8.56 16.04
CA ILE A 14 7.33 -9.26 17.29
C ILE A 14 7.81 -8.27 18.34
N GLU A 15 8.66 -7.31 18.00
CA GLU A 15 9.13 -6.26 18.90
C GLU A 15 7.98 -5.36 19.38
N GLU A 16 7.03 -5.06 18.51
CA GLU A 16 5.81 -4.31 18.88
C GLU A 16 4.90 -5.10 19.83
N ASN A 17 4.82 -6.40 19.67
CA ASN A 17 4.01 -7.28 20.49
C ASN A 17 4.65 -8.68 20.60
N PRO A 18 5.30 -9.01 21.71
CA PRO A 18 5.97 -10.31 21.93
C PRO A 18 5.04 -11.54 21.80
N ASP A 19 3.74 -11.39 22.00
CA ASP A 19 2.80 -12.48 21.78
C ASP A 19 2.71 -12.92 20.31
N ASN A 20 3.13 -12.07 19.38
CA ASN A 20 3.17 -12.41 17.96
C ASN A 20 4.21 -13.49 17.66
N GLU A 21 5.35 -13.50 18.35
CA GLU A 21 6.34 -14.58 18.20
C GLU A 21 5.74 -15.92 18.59
N LYS A 22 5.11 -15.99 19.76
CA LYS A 22 4.46 -17.21 20.24
C LYS A 22 3.39 -17.71 19.29
N ARG A 23 2.57 -16.81 18.75
CA ARG A 23 1.53 -17.13 17.77
C ARG A 23 2.15 -17.65 16.47
N LEU A 24 3.19 -16.98 15.96
CA LEU A 24 3.88 -17.36 14.73
C LEU A 24 4.54 -18.73 14.88
N LEU A 25 5.24 -18.99 15.98
CA LEU A 25 5.92 -20.25 16.22
C LEU A 25 4.94 -21.43 16.46
N ALA A 26 3.75 -21.15 16.98
CA ALA A 26 2.70 -22.14 17.15
C ALA A 26 1.95 -22.50 15.85
N PHE A 27 2.16 -21.75 14.79
CA PHE A 27 1.50 -22.02 13.51
C PHE A 27 2.07 -23.28 12.86
N ASP A 28 1.18 -24.13 12.33
CA ASP A 28 1.61 -25.25 11.48
C ASP A 28 2.24 -24.71 10.19
N ASN A 29 3.37 -25.29 9.76
CA ASN A 29 4.12 -24.78 8.61
C ASN A 29 3.31 -24.86 7.31
N ASP A 30 2.57 -25.95 7.09
CA ASP A 30 1.81 -26.14 5.85
C ASP A 30 0.58 -25.21 5.82
N GLU A 31 -0.09 -25.04 6.96
CA GLU A 31 -1.20 -24.09 7.07
C GLU A 31 -0.74 -22.65 6.90
N PHE A 32 0.43 -22.30 7.44
CA PHE A 32 1.03 -20.98 7.22
C PHE A 32 1.34 -20.74 5.73
N LEU A 33 1.96 -21.71 5.05
CA LEU A 33 2.26 -21.60 3.62
C LEU A 33 0.97 -21.48 2.80
N LYS A 34 -0.06 -22.25 3.10
CA LYS A 34 -1.37 -22.15 2.44
C LYS A 34 -1.99 -20.76 2.64
N LEU A 35 -1.90 -20.23 3.85
CA LEU A 35 -2.38 -18.87 4.16
C LEU A 35 -1.63 -17.82 3.36
N MET A 36 -0.29 -17.90 3.33
CA MET A 36 0.55 -16.95 2.59
C MET A 36 0.31 -17.02 1.08
N LEU A 37 0.15 -18.22 0.51
CA LEU A 37 -0.19 -18.39 -0.90
C LEU A 37 -1.57 -17.81 -1.23
N ARG A 38 -2.55 -18.00 -0.36
CA ARG A 38 -3.88 -17.39 -0.53
C ARG A 38 -3.82 -15.87 -0.50
N TRP A 39 -3.02 -15.31 0.40
CA TRP A 39 -2.76 -13.87 0.47
C TRP A 39 -2.10 -13.36 -0.80
N LEU A 40 -1.01 -14.01 -1.23
CA LEU A 40 -0.32 -13.67 -2.46
C LEU A 40 -1.28 -13.64 -3.66
N ASN A 41 -2.09 -14.68 -3.81
CA ASN A 41 -3.07 -14.76 -4.89
C ASN A 41 -4.17 -13.68 -4.82
N ALA A 42 -4.48 -13.18 -3.62
CA ALA A 42 -5.44 -12.11 -3.44
C ALA A 42 -4.87 -10.71 -3.78
N PHE A 43 -3.54 -10.54 -3.58
CA PHE A 43 -2.87 -9.25 -3.79
C PHE A 43 -2.10 -9.14 -5.12
N VAL A 44 -2.07 -10.19 -5.93
CA VAL A 44 -1.46 -10.14 -7.26
C VAL A 44 -2.54 -9.82 -8.30
N SER A 45 -2.31 -8.77 -9.07
CA SER A 45 -3.16 -8.40 -10.20
C SER A 45 -3.13 -9.50 -11.27
N LYS A 46 -4.29 -9.80 -11.83
CA LYS A 46 -4.45 -10.70 -12.98
C LYS A 46 -4.59 -9.88 -14.27
N PRO A 47 -4.42 -10.49 -15.46
CA PRO A 47 -4.74 -9.80 -16.71
C PRO A 47 -6.14 -9.20 -16.67
N GLY A 48 -6.26 -7.92 -17.01
CA GLY A 48 -7.52 -7.17 -16.91
C GLY A 48 -7.89 -6.70 -15.52
N GLN A 49 -6.93 -6.72 -14.57
CA GLN A 49 -7.08 -6.20 -13.22
C GLN A 49 -5.91 -5.27 -12.87
N THR A 50 -6.10 -3.99 -13.06
CA THR A 50 -5.14 -2.96 -12.62
C THR A 50 -5.01 -2.92 -11.10
N ILE A 51 -6.12 -3.18 -10.41
CA ILE A 51 -6.14 -3.38 -8.95
C ILE A 51 -6.51 -4.84 -8.66
N PRO A 52 -5.76 -5.54 -7.80
CA PRO A 52 -6.07 -6.91 -7.45
C PRO A 52 -7.54 -7.11 -7.05
N GLY A 53 -8.21 -8.09 -7.67
CA GLY A 53 -9.60 -8.43 -7.37
C GLY A 53 -10.66 -7.49 -7.95
N VAL A 54 -10.26 -6.47 -8.71
CA VAL A 54 -11.19 -5.55 -9.38
C VAL A 54 -10.96 -5.61 -10.89
N ASP A 55 -11.95 -6.10 -11.64
CA ASP A 55 -11.87 -6.13 -13.10
C ASP A 55 -11.91 -4.70 -13.66
N ASP A 56 -11.05 -4.40 -14.62
CA ASP A 56 -10.90 -3.05 -15.18
C ASP A 56 -12.21 -2.49 -15.74
N GLU A 57 -13.08 -3.33 -16.29
CA GLU A 57 -14.41 -2.94 -16.75
C GLU A 57 -15.32 -2.38 -15.63
N MET A 58 -15.05 -2.72 -14.36
CA MET A 58 -15.84 -2.22 -13.23
C MET A 58 -15.62 -0.72 -12.99
N PHE A 59 -14.48 -0.17 -13.40
CA PHE A 59 -14.19 1.26 -13.27
C PHE A 59 -15.13 2.13 -14.11
N ASP A 60 -15.67 1.60 -15.21
CA ASP A 60 -16.69 2.30 -16.00
C ASP A 60 -18.00 2.57 -15.23
N ARG A 61 -18.23 1.89 -14.12
CA ARG A 61 -19.40 2.11 -13.24
C ARG A 61 -19.24 3.30 -12.31
N ILE A 62 -18.03 3.82 -12.15
CA ILE A 62 -17.75 5.00 -11.33
C ILE A 62 -18.21 6.23 -12.12
N LYS A 63 -19.30 6.86 -11.65
CA LYS A 63 -19.90 8.05 -12.30
C LYS A 63 -19.81 9.31 -11.42
N VAL A 64 -19.23 9.17 -10.24
CA VAL A 64 -19.02 10.29 -9.32
C VAL A 64 -17.71 11.01 -9.66
N PRO A 65 -17.59 12.32 -9.38
CA PRO A 65 -16.33 13.02 -9.46
C PRO A 65 -15.25 12.27 -8.65
N THR A 66 -14.12 12.01 -9.29
CA THR A 66 -13.06 11.17 -8.69
C THR A 66 -11.73 11.91 -8.73
N LEU A 67 -11.12 12.08 -7.58
CA LEU A 67 -9.75 12.58 -7.43
C LEU A 67 -8.81 11.42 -7.18
N ILE A 68 -7.75 11.33 -7.98
CA ILE A 68 -6.69 10.35 -7.83
C ILE A 68 -5.42 11.09 -7.45
N ILE A 69 -4.83 10.72 -6.30
CA ILE A 69 -3.52 11.22 -5.89
C ILE A 69 -2.51 10.18 -6.33
N ARG A 70 -1.55 10.60 -7.15
CA ARG A 70 -0.56 9.71 -7.74
C ARG A 70 0.33 9.08 -6.66
N GLY A 71 0.56 7.78 -6.77
CA GLY A 71 1.53 7.06 -5.95
C GLY A 71 2.99 7.39 -6.25
N GLY A 72 3.90 6.89 -5.45
CA GLY A 72 5.35 7.07 -5.60
C GLY A 72 5.95 6.18 -6.70
N GLU A 73 7.14 6.56 -7.19
CA GLU A 73 7.86 5.80 -8.24
C GLU A 73 8.23 4.39 -7.76
N ASN A 74 8.77 4.30 -6.55
CA ASN A 74 9.21 3.05 -5.92
C ASN A 74 8.33 2.63 -4.73
N ASP A 75 7.13 3.19 -4.63
CA ASP A 75 6.15 2.79 -3.62
C ASP A 75 5.56 1.44 -4.02
N MET A 76 5.91 0.39 -3.28
CA MET A 76 5.43 -0.98 -3.54
C MET A 76 3.94 -1.16 -3.23
N ASP A 77 3.42 -0.39 -2.27
CA ASP A 77 2.03 -0.48 -1.83
C ASP A 77 1.09 0.37 -2.70
N HIS A 78 1.58 1.54 -3.14
CA HIS A 78 0.82 2.50 -3.96
C HIS A 78 1.63 2.93 -5.20
N PRO A 79 1.90 2.01 -6.15
CA PRO A 79 2.77 2.30 -7.30
C PRO A 79 2.21 3.43 -8.17
N LYS A 80 3.09 4.31 -8.62
CA LYS A 80 2.78 5.36 -9.58
C LYS A 80 2.04 4.84 -10.80
N ARG A 81 2.50 3.70 -11.33
CA ARG A 81 1.90 3.05 -12.49
C ARG A 81 0.40 2.75 -12.27
N THR A 82 0.04 2.16 -11.13
CA THR A 82 -1.36 1.84 -10.82
C THR A 82 -2.24 3.09 -10.82
N SER A 83 -1.76 4.19 -10.24
CA SER A 83 -2.50 5.46 -10.23
C SER A 83 -2.75 6.01 -11.64
N LEU A 84 -1.75 5.89 -12.52
CA LEU A 84 -1.86 6.32 -13.93
C LEU A 84 -2.86 5.44 -14.69
N GLU A 85 -2.78 4.12 -14.53
CA GLU A 85 -3.69 3.17 -15.19
C GLU A 85 -5.13 3.38 -14.72
N VAL A 86 -5.37 3.51 -13.40
CA VAL A 86 -6.70 3.79 -12.85
C VAL A 86 -7.26 5.11 -13.36
N SER A 87 -6.42 6.13 -13.52
CA SER A 87 -6.86 7.42 -14.07
C SER A 87 -7.34 7.32 -15.53
N CYS A 88 -6.79 6.37 -16.29
CA CYS A 88 -7.27 6.09 -17.66
C CYS A 88 -8.59 5.31 -17.67
N LEU A 89 -8.83 4.48 -16.67
CA LEU A 89 -10.04 3.65 -16.56
C LEU A 89 -11.24 4.45 -16.05
N ILE A 90 -11.05 5.43 -15.17
CA ILE A 90 -12.14 6.25 -14.63
C ILE A 90 -12.30 7.51 -15.47
N LYS A 91 -13.28 7.53 -16.38
CA LYS A 91 -13.55 8.68 -17.25
C LYS A 91 -13.87 9.95 -16.45
N GLY A 92 -13.12 11.01 -16.72
CA GLY A 92 -13.33 12.30 -16.06
C GLY A 92 -12.71 12.38 -14.66
N SER A 93 -11.93 11.40 -14.24
CA SER A 93 -11.13 11.52 -13.03
C SER A 93 -10.09 12.63 -13.14
N LYS A 94 -9.77 13.28 -12.03
CA LYS A 94 -8.69 14.26 -11.91
C LYS A 94 -7.49 13.58 -11.25
N LEU A 95 -6.41 13.40 -12.00
CA LEU A 95 -5.15 12.91 -11.45
C LEU A 95 -4.28 14.10 -11.02
N ILE A 96 -3.76 14.07 -9.79
CA ILE A 96 -2.83 15.07 -9.28
C ILE A 96 -1.55 14.40 -8.74
N ASN A 97 -0.45 15.17 -8.76
CA ASN A 97 0.74 14.77 -8.02
C ASN A 97 0.52 14.90 -6.52
N PRO A 98 1.11 14.02 -5.70
CA PRO A 98 1.09 14.18 -4.27
C PRO A 98 1.81 15.47 -3.85
N PRO A 99 1.40 16.12 -2.75
CA PRO A 99 2.08 17.32 -2.23
C PRO A 99 3.41 17.02 -1.54
N TRP A 100 3.75 15.74 -1.34
CA TRP A 100 5.02 15.28 -0.80
C TRP A 100 5.99 14.89 -1.91
N PRO A 101 7.32 14.83 -1.64
CA PRO A 101 8.34 14.39 -2.59
C PRO A 101 8.09 12.97 -3.12
N GLU A 102 8.49 12.70 -4.36
CA GLU A 102 8.33 11.37 -4.98
C GLU A 102 9.06 10.26 -4.22
N ASP A 103 10.18 10.60 -3.60
CA ASP A 103 11.03 9.71 -2.80
C ASP A 103 10.68 9.68 -1.29
N ALA A 104 9.49 10.17 -0.92
CA ALA A 104 9.06 10.21 0.48
C ALA A 104 9.04 8.81 1.12
N TRP A 105 8.64 7.80 0.37
CA TRP A 105 8.61 6.42 0.82
C TRP A 105 10.02 5.87 1.08
N GLU A 106 10.93 6.05 0.13
CA GLU A 106 12.32 5.60 0.25
C GLU A 106 13.01 6.26 1.44
N ARG A 107 12.87 7.59 1.57
CA ARG A 107 13.43 8.34 2.70
C ARG A 107 12.89 7.84 4.03
N ALA A 108 11.61 7.55 4.11
CA ALA A 108 10.99 7.02 5.32
C ALA A 108 11.48 5.61 5.62
N SER A 109 11.59 4.75 4.62
CA SER A 109 12.12 3.39 4.75
C SER A 109 13.58 3.38 5.19
N GLU A 110 14.41 4.25 4.60
CA GLU A 110 15.81 4.42 4.98
C GLU A 110 15.96 4.96 6.42
N ALA A 111 15.16 5.97 6.78
CA ALA A 111 15.18 6.54 8.13
C ALA A 111 14.81 5.49 9.18
N ARG A 112 13.87 4.60 8.87
CA ARG A 112 13.50 3.48 9.71
C ARG A 112 14.61 2.43 9.79
N ALA A 113 15.16 2.01 8.66
CA ALA A 113 16.29 1.06 8.63
C ALA A 113 17.50 1.57 9.42
N GLN A 114 17.69 2.89 9.49
CA GLN A 114 18.73 3.54 10.27
C GLN A 114 18.35 3.80 11.75
N GLY A 115 17.18 3.36 12.18
CA GLY A 115 16.70 3.57 13.56
C GLY A 115 16.40 5.03 13.93
N LYS A 116 16.31 5.92 12.93
CA LYS A 116 16.02 7.36 13.15
C LYS A 116 14.56 7.61 13.50
N VAL A 117 13.67 6.73 13.10
CA VAL A 117 12.25 6.74 13.44
C VAL A 117 11.85 5.39 13.99
N LYS A 118 11.10 5.37 15.09
CA LYS A 118 10.64 4.13 15.73
C LYS A 118 9.43 3.52 15.00
N HIS A 119 8.56 4.38 14.50
CA HIS A 119 7.35 3.95 13.80
C HIS A 119 7.26 4.70 12.48
N PHE A 120 7.04 3.96 11.41
CA PHE A 120 6.68 4.53 10.13
C PHE A 120 5.16 4.74 10.14
N ASN A 121 4.74 6.01 10.15
CA ASN A 121 3.34 6.36 9.97
C ASN A 121 3.16 6.94 8.56
N MET A 122 2.72 6.11 7.63
CA MET A 122 2.44 6.51 6.25
C MET A 122 1.39 7.64 6.18
N PHE A 123 0.54 7.77 7.20
CA PHE A 123 -0.51 8.79 7.23
C PHE A 123 0.00 10.18 7.57
N ASP A 124 1.21 10.34 8.10
CA ASP A 124 1.77 11.64 8.47
C ASP A 124 1.87 12.60 7.27
N THR A 125 2.12 12.05 6.07
CA THR A 125 2.17 12.84 4.83
C THR A 125 0.79 13.15 4.26
N TRP A 126 -0.22 12.33 4.52
CA TRP A 126 -1.55 12.45 3.92
C TRP A 126 -2.28 13.72 4.34
N VAL A 127 -1.98 14.26 5.50
CA VAL A 127 -2.52 15.55 5.96
C VAL A 127 -2.19 16.66 4.95
N GLN A 128 -1.05 16.56 4.26
CA GLN A 128 -0.62 17.53 3.25
C GLN A 128 -1.54 17.52 2.01
N ALA A 129 -2.29 16.44 1.77
CA ALA A 129 -3.24 16.36 0.66
C ALA A 129 -4.57 17.11 0.94
N ALA A 130 -4.84 17.46 2.21
CA ALA A 130 -6.11 18.07 2.61
C ALA A 130 -6.49 19.32 1.79
N PRO A 131 -5.59 20.27 1.48
CA PRO A 131 -5.95 21.42 0.66
C PRO A 131 -6.45 21.05 -0.73
N ALA A 132 -5.77 20.10 -1.41
CA ALA A 132 -6.15 19.64 -2.75
C ALA A 132 -7.49 18.87 -2.74
N ILE A 133 -7.73 18.07 -1.71
CA ILE A 133 -8.99 17.37 -1.51
C ILE A 133 -10.12 18.36 -1.28
N LEU A 134 -9.92 19.36 -0.41
CA LEU A 134 -10.91 20.39 -0.13
C LEU A 134 -11.23 21.25 -1.35
N GLU A 135 -10.24 21.56 -2.18
CA GLU A 135 -10.46 22.26 -3.45
C GLU A 135 -11.31 21.43 -4.41
N PHE A 136 -10.97 20.15 -4.53
CA PHE A 136 -11.72 19.22 -5.39
C PHE A 136 -13.17 19.07 -4.94
N LEU A 137 -13.44 19.00 -3.64
CA LEU A 137 -14.80 18.88 -3.10
C LEU A 137 -15.67 20.12 -3.29
N LYS A 138 -15.07 21.28 -3.62
CA LYS A 138 -15.77 22.53 -3.91
C LYS A 138 -16.03 22.75 -5.39
N SER A 139 -15.37 21.97 -6.27
CA SER A 139 -15.50 22.06 -7.71
C SER A 139 -16.67 21.22 -8.22
#